data_8192d6c629ffe86c3b0bcb35b7575e1b
#
_entry.id   8192d6c629ffe86c3b0bcb35b7575e1b
#
_cell.length_a   1.000
_cell.length_b   1.000
_cell.length_c   1.000
_cell.angle_alpha   90.00
_cell.angle_beta   90.00
_cell.angle_gamma   90.00
#
_symmetry.space_group_name_H-M   'P 1'
#
loop_
_entity.id
_entity.type
_entity.pdbx_description
1 polymer ?
#
loop_
_entity_poly.entity_id
_entity_poly.type
_entity_poly.pdbx_seq_one_letter_code
_entity_poly.pdbx_strand_id
1 'polypeptide(L)'
;MKIIIVGNGKVGYAIANSLAQEDHDIVMVDANTAALRRAESTMDVLCVEGNGASISVLLEAGVRTADLVIAVTNQDEINLVCCLIAKKLGAKHTIARVRNTDYRRDEEMLKKEIGLDMVINPDLAAAQEIARILAFPAAFSVEPFARGRIDMIGFQVTENDTICGVPLSQSHRLRQAEVLICAAEHQGEYIIPDGNFAPAAGDRVYMLGAKPELQRMLKEMGRTWQKVKKVSVLGGSRSAMYLAWELQKTNTSVRIV
;
A
#
# COMPACT_ATOMS: atom_id res chain seq x y z
N MET A 1 -0.49 -1.01 -22.67
CA MET A 1 0.62 -0.08 -22.36
C MET A 1 1.93 -0.85 -22.48
N LYS A 2 3.04 -0.15 -22.91
CA LYS A 2 4.37 -0.77 -22.88
C LYS A 2 5.06 -0.45 -21.55
N ILE A 3 5.35 -1.48 -20.76
CA ILE A 3 5.91 -1.37 -19.42
C ILE A 3 7.25 -2.10 -19.34
N ILE A 4 8.28 -1.41 -18.88
CA ILE A 4 9.60 -2.01 -18.65
C ILE A 4 9.81 -2.16 -17.15
N ILE A 5 10.10 -3.37 -16.69
CA ILE A 5 10.36 -3.67 -15.28
C ILE A 5 11.82 -4.08 -15.15
N VAL A 6 12.60 -3.30 -14.43
CA VAL A 6 14.03 -3.53 -14.19
C VAL A 6 14.23 -4.12 -12.80
N GLY A 7 14.72 -5.35 -12.77
CA GLY A 7 14.86 -6.17 -11.57
C GLY A 7 13.78 -7.25 -11.44
N ASN A 8 14.14 -8.51 -11.69
CA ASN A 8 13.25 -9.67 -11.59
C ASN A 8 13.42 -10.42 -10.25
N GLY A 9 13.54 -9.65 -9.16
CA GLY A 9 13.44 -10.17 -7.80
C GLY A 9 11.98 -10.40 -7.38
N LYS A 10 11.73 -10.69 -6.11
CA LYS A 10 10.37 -10.94 -5.57
C LYS A 10 9.37 -9.84 -5.93
N VAL A 11 9.79 -8.57 -5.82
CA VAL A 11 8.91 -7.41 -6.09
C VAL A 11 8.66 -7.27 -7.59
N GLY A 12 9.71 -7.28 -8.42
CA GLY A 12 9.56 -7.14 -9.87
C GLY A 12 8.75 -8.27 -10.48
N TYR A 13 8.98 -9.51 -10.05
CA TYR A 13 8.19 -10.66 -10.48
C TYR A 13 6.70 -10.51 -10.09
N ALA A 14 6.41 -10.09 -8.86
CA ALA A 14 5.02 -9.90 -8.41
C ALA A 14 4.30 -8.80 -9.21
N ILE A 15 4.99 -7.69 -9.48
CA ILE A 15 4.45 -6.59 -10.30
C ILE A 15 4.18 -7.10 -11.74
N ALA A 16 5.16 -7.77 -12.36
CA ALA A 16 5.01 -8.31 -13.69
C ALA A 16 3.83 -9.29 -13.79
N ASN A 17 3.71 -10.20 -12.81
CA ASN A 17 2.63 -11.18 -12.78
C ASN A 17 1.24 -10.55 -12.63
N SER A 18 1.12 -9.45 -11.86
CA SER A 18 -0.15 -8.72 -11.75
C SER A 18 -0.48 -7.99 -13.04
N LEU A 19 0.49 -7.30 -13.65
CA LEU A 19 0.28 -6.50 -14.85
C LEU A 19 0.10 -7.36 -16.11
N ALA A 20 0.68 -8.56 -16.15
CA ALA A 20 0.50 -9.50 -17.26
C ALA A 20 -0.96 -10.00 -17.39
N GLN A 21 -1.76 -9.87 -16.31
CA GLN A 21 -3.19 -10.23 -16.33
C GLN A 21 -4.07 -9.10 -16.91
N GLU A 22 -3.50 -7.91 -17.13
CA GLU A 22 -4.23 -6.70 -17.54
C GLU A 22 -3.96 -6.26 -18.99
N ASP A 23 -3.52 -7.18 -19.87
CA ASP A 23 -3.27 -6.92 -21.31
C ASP A 23 -2.25 -5.78 -21.55
N HIS A 24 -1.08 -5.88 -20.90
CA HIS A 24 0.04 -4.96 -21.07
C HIS A 24 1.25 -5.63 -21.74
N ASP A 25 1.94 -4.90 -22.61
CA ASP A 25 3.24 -5.32 -23.18
C ASP A 25 4.34 -5.16 -22.13
N ILE A 26 4.80 -6.24 -21.55
CA ILE A 26 5.79 -6.23 -20.46
C ILE A 26 7.15 -6.66 -20.96
N VAL A 27 8.16 -5.85 -20.66
CA VAL A 27 9.58 -6.19 -20.86
C VAL A 27 10.26 -6.27 -19.49
N MET A 28 10.83 -7.44 -19.18
CA MET A 28 11.59 -7.67 -17.96
C MET A 28 13.09 -7.48 -18.23
N VAL A 29 13.78 -6.71 -17.40
CA VAL A 29 15.24 -6.52 -17.48
C VAL A 29 15.89 -7.00 -16.18
N ASP A 30 16.82 -7.91 -16.27
CA ASP A 30 17.64 -8.36 -15.11
C ASP A 30 19.01 -8.87 -15.59
N ALA A 31 20.02 -8.78 -14.75
CA ALA A 31 21.33 -9.38 -15.00
C ALA A 31 21.37 -10.89 -14.73
N ASN A 32 20.32 -11.45 -14.10
CA ASN A 32 20.22 -12.86 -13.74
C ASN A 32 19.38 -13.61 -14.76
N THR A 33 20.06 -14.30 -15.69
CA THR A 33 19.44 -15.12 -16.73
C THR A 33 18.48 -16.18 -16.17
N ALA A 34 18.81 -16.81 -15.04
CA ALA A 34 17.94 -17.84 -14.45
C ALA A 34 16.62 -17.25 -13.92
N ALA A 35 16.66 -16.03 -13.40
CA ALA A 35 15.46 -15.31 -12.99
C ALA A 35 14.58 -14.97 -14.21
N LEU A 36 15.17 -14.48 -15.30
CA LEU A 36 14.46 -14.14 -16.54
C LEU A 36 13.79 -15.37 -17.15
N ARG A 37 14.50 -16.49 -17.27
CA ARG A 37 13.93 -17.76 -17.80
C ARG A 37 12.70 -18.22 -17.01
N ARG A 38 12.71 -18.00 -15.69
CA ARG A 38 11.53 -18.32 -14.86
C ARG A 38 10.34 -17.44 -15.22
N ALA A 39 10.58 -16.14 -15.43
CA ALA A 39 9.52 -15.21 -15.82
C ALA A 39 8.92 -15.60 -17.18
N GLU A 40 9.75 -15.86 -18.19
CA GLU A 40 9.32 -16.31 -19.52
C GLU A 40 8.52 -17.62 -19.49
N SER A 41 8.84 -18.54 -18.57
CA SER A 41 8.13 -19.83 -18.47
C SER A 41 6.75 -19.72 -17.79
N THR A 42 6.46 -18.61 -17.12
CA THR A 42 5.25 -18.44 -16.28
C THR A 42 4.36 -17.28 -16.70
N MET A 43 4.87 -16.35 -17.49
CA MET A 43 4.17 -15.13 -17.91
C MET A 43 4.47 -14.85 -19.38
N ASP A 44 3.54 -14.19 -20.05
CA ASP A 44 3.76 -13.66 -21.40
C ASP A 44 4.50 -12.31 -21.31
N VAL A 45 5.84 -12.38 -21.26
CA VAL A 45 6.72 -11.22 -21.10
C VAL A 45 7.95 -11.37 -21.98
N LEU A 46 8.46 -10.27 -22.50
CA LEU A 46 9.77 -10.24 -23.15
C LEU A 46 10.86 -10.06 -22.11
N CYS A 47 11.99 -10.72 -22.27
CA CYS A 47 13.11 -10.61 -21.37
C CYS A 47 14.37 -10.06 -22.06
N VAL A 48 15.03 -9.12 -21.41
CA VAL A 48 16.33 -8.55 -21.82
C VAL A 48 17.35 -8.75 -20.72
N GLU A 49 18.43 -9.46 -21.01
CA GLU A 49 19.49 -9.70 -20.06
C GLU A 49 20.45 -8.53 -19.98
N GLY A 50 20.68 -7.98 -18.79
CA GLY A 50 21.68 -6.95 -18.61
C GLY A 50 21.47 -6.05 -17.40
N ASN A 51 22.38 -5.09 -17.27
CA ASN A 51 22.31 -4.08 -16.23
C ASN A 51 21.28 -2.99 -16.61
N GLY A 52 20.26 -2.81 -15.79
CA GLY A 52 19.21 -1.80 -16.01
C GLY A 52 19.69 -0.35 -15.98
N ALA A 53 20.90 -0.05 -15.50
CA ALA A 53 21.54 1.25 -15.63
C ALA A 53 22.34 1.42 -16.95
N SER A 54 22.34 0.41 -17.85
CA SER A 54 23.00 0.50 -19.14
C SER A 54 22.08 1.08 -20.20
N ILE A 55 22.55 2.12 -20.91
CA ILE A 55 21.80 2.74 -22.00
C ILE A 55 21.49 1.72 -23.11
N SER A 56 22.44 0.85 -23.49
CA SER A 56 22.22 -0.15 -24.53
C SER A 56 21.13 -1.15 -24.16
N VAL A 57 21.11 -1.63 -22.92
CA VAL A 57 20.10 -2.56 -22.39
C VAL A 57 18.71 -1.90 -22.36
N LEU A 58 18.60 -0.65 -21.92
CA LEU A 58 17.35 0.08 -21.93
C LEU A 58 16.84 0.36 -23.35
N LEU A 59 17.74 0.64 -24.30
CA LEU A 59 17.37 0.80 -25.71
C LEU A 59 16.86 -0.51 -26.31
N GLU A 60 17.51 -1.64 -26.03
CA GLU A 60 17.08 -2.98 -26.43
C GLU A 60 15.70 -3.32 -25.86
N ALA A 61 15.46 -2.97 -24.58
CA ALA A 61 14.13 -3.09 -23.95
C ALA A 61 13.07 -2.16 -24.56
N GLY A 62 13.48 -1.22 -25.44
CA GLY A 62 12.58 -0.33 -26.14
C GLY A 62 12.08 0.85 -25.32
N VAL A 63 12.95 1.40 -24.45
CA VAL A 63 12.64 2.50 -23.52
C VAL A 63 12.10 3.76 -24.18
N ARG A 64 12.46 4.04 -25.44
CA ARG A 64 12.01 5.25 -26.17
C ARG A 64 10.50 5.31 -26.37
N THR A 65 9.85 4.16 -26.39
CA THR A 65 8.39 4.04 -26.59
C THR A 65 7.68 3.50 -25.34
N ALA A 66 8.40 3.41 -24.21
CA ALA A 66 7.83 2.92 -22.96
C ALA A 66 6.88 3.94 -22.36
N ASP A 67 5.69 3.49 -21.99
CA ASP A 67 4.74 4.29 -21.22
C ASP A 67 5.18 4.38 -19.76
N LEU A 68 5.79 3.29 -19.23
CA LEU A 68 6.21 3.21 -17.84
C LEU A 68 7.50 2.40 -17.71
N VAL A 69 8.44 2.90 -16.90
CA VAL A 69 9.64 2.17 -16.45
C VAL A 69 9.61 2.04 -14.95
N ILE A 70 9.68 0.80 -14.44
CA ILE A 70 9.65 0.48 -13.01
C ILE A 70 11.00 -0.15 -12.63
N ALA A 71 11.84 0.57 -11.89
CA ALA A 71 13.12 0.09 -11.42
C ALA A 71 13.03 -0.42 -9.97
N VAL A 72 13.16 -1.75 -9.80
CA VAL A 72 12.96 -2.45 -8.51
C VAL A 72 14.07 -3.45 -8.19
N THR A 73 15.29 -3.18 -8.66
CA THR A 73 16.46 -3.98 -8.30
C THR A 73 16.72 -3.90 -6.78
N ASN A 74 17.66 -4.66 -6.28
CA ASN A 74 18.05 -4.64 -4.87
C ASN A 74 18.95 -3.44 -4.48
N GLN A 75 19.34 -2.58 -5.42
CA GLN A 75 20.21 -1.42 -5.22
C GLN A 75 19.46 -0.13 -5.57
N ASP A 76 19.31 0.74 -4.59
CA ASP A 76 18.54 1.98 -4.73
C ASP A 76 19.18 2.93 -5.75
N GLU A 77 20.53 3.00 -5.76
CA GLU A 77 21.31 3.82 -6.70
C GLU A 77 21.11 3.38 -8.15
N ILE A 78 21.09 2.07 -8.40
CA ILE A 78 20.80 1.52 -9.76
C ILE A 78 19.38 1.87 -10.17
N ASN A 79 18.41 1.81 -9.26
CA ASN A 79 17.03 2.15 -9.55
C ASN A 79 16.89 3.64 -9.92
N LEU A 80 17.57 4.53 -9.18
CA LEU A 80 17.58 5.96 -9.47
C LEU A 80 18.25 6.29 -10.80
N VAL A 81 19.42 5.71 -11.06
CA VAL A 81 20.17 5.91 -12.32
C VAL A 81 19.39 5.34 -13.51
N CYS A 82 18.80 4.16 -13.37
CA CYS A 82 17.93 3.56 -14.39
C CYS A 82 16.79 4.50 -14.78
N CYS A 83 16.05 5.02 -13.79
CA CYS A 83 14.93 5.92 -14.03
C CYS A 83 15.38 7.26 -14.66
N LEU A 84 16.51 7.81 -14.21
CA LEU A 84 17.11 9.02 -14.82
C LEU A 84 17.39 8.80 -16.31
N ILE A 85 18.08 7.71 -16.65
CA ILE A 85 18.42 7.36 -18.04
C ILE A 85 17.14 7.11 -18.83
N ALA A 86 16.21 6.33 -18.31
CA ALA A 86 14.94 6.03 -18.96
C ALA A 86 14.15 7.31 -19.30
N LYS A 87 14.06 8.23 -18.35
CA LYS A 87 13.39 9.53 -18.58
C LYS A 87 14.08 10.35 -19.66
N LYS A 88 15.41 10.39 -19.68
CA LYS A 88 16.20 11.10 -20.72
C LYS A 88 16.08 10.44 -22.09
N LEU A 89 15.86 9.14 -22.15
CA LEU A 89 15.67 8.39 -23.39
C LEU A 89 14.24 8.45 -23.93
N GLY A 90 13.28 8.99 -23.18
CA GLY A 90 11.92 9.24 -23.65
C GLY A 90 10.80 8.44 -22.97
N ALA A 91 11.08 7.69 -21.91
CA ALA A 91 10.04 7.06 -21.12
C ALA A 91 9.05 8.10 -20.57
N LYS A 92 7.74 7.85 -20.70
CA LYS A 92 6.72 8.80 -20.26
C LYS A 92 6.69 8.91 -18.74
N HIS A 93 6.69 7.77 -18.06
CA HIS A 93 6.65 7.69 -16.61
C HIS A 93 7.74 6.79 -16.05
N THR A 94 8.22 7.11 -14.85
CA THR A 94 9.28 6.35 -14.15
C THR A 94 8.94 6.17 -12.68
N ILE A 95 9.12 4.95 -12.19
CA ILE A 95 8.93 4.57 -10.78
C ILE A 95 10.21 3.92 -10.27
N ALA A 96 10.79 4.43 -9.19
CA ALA A 96 11.97 3.85 -8.55
C ALA A 96 11.65 3.27 -7.18
N ARG A 97 12.15 2.07 -6.90
CA ARG A 97 12.20 1.55 -5.54
C ARG A 97 13.39 2.14 -4.81
N VAL A 98 13.12 2.83 -3.69
CA VAL A 98 14.15 3.41 -2.82
C VAL A 98 13.82 3.06 -1.37
N ARG A 99 14.70 2.29 -0.73
CA ARG A 99 14.49 1.77 0.63
C ARG A 99 15.36 2.46 1.67
N ASN A 100 16.45 3.11 1.24
CA ASN A 100 17.37 3.77 2.14
C ASN A 100 16.71 5.01 2.75
N THR A 101 16.84 5.12 4.07
CA THR A 101 16.28 6.22 4.88
C THR A 101 16.89 7.57 4.56
N ASP A 102 18.15 7.59 4.10
CA ASP A 102 18.84 8.83 3.76
C ASP A 102 18.20 9.54 2.57
N TYR A 103 17.75 8.76 1.57
CA TYR A 103 17.04 9.32 0.41
C TYR A 103 15.62 9.81 0.73
N ARG A 104 15.02 9.35 1.83
CA ARG A 104 13.67 9.75 2.21
C ARG A 104 13.55 11.23 2.57
N ARG A 105 14.59 11.81 3.17
CA ARG A 105 14.60 13.24 3.54
C ARG A 105 14.55 14.14 2.32
N ASP A 106 15.18 13.68 1.23
CA ASP A 106 15.37 14.43 0.01
C ASP A 106 14.47 13.91 -1.14
N GLU A 107 13.44 13.13 -0.82
CA GLU A 107 12.58 12.46 -1.81
C GLU A 107 11.97 13.43 -2.83
N GLU A 108 11.45 14.57 -2.38
CA GLU A 108 10.86 15.59 -3.25
C GLU A 108 11.90 16.23 -4.17
N MET A 109 13.12 16.46 -3.66
CA MET A 109 14.23 16.95 -4.44
C MET A 109 14.68 15.91 -5.47
N LEU A 110 14.83 14.65 -5.06
CA LEU A 110 15.19 13.56 -5.95
C LEU A 110 14.16 13.38 -7.08
N LYS A 111 12.87 13.41 -6.76
CA LYS A 111 11.80 13.36 -7.77
C LYS A 111 11.95 14.47 -8.79
N LYS A 112 12.15 15.70 -8.34
CA LYS A 112 12.25 16.87 -9.21
C LYS A 112 13.50 16.84 -10.09
N GLU A 113 14.67 16.60 -9.49
CA GLU A 113 15.95 16.68 -10.20
C GLU A 113 16.20 15.47 -11.12
N ILE A 114 15.77 14.28 -10.73
CA ILE A 114 15.88 13.05 -11.54
C ILE A 114 14.73 12.95 -12.55
N GLY A 115 13.61 13.63 -12.29
CA GLY A 115 12.39 13.54 -13.10
C GLY A 115 11.59 12.25 -12.81
N LEU A 116 11.63 11.79 -11.56
CA LEU A 116 10.85 10.62 -11.13
C LEU A 116 9.40 11.00 -10.91
N ASP A 117 8.49 10.20 -11.45
CA ASP A 117 7.06 10.39 -11.20
C ASP A 117 6.65 9.81 -9.83
N MET A 118 7.29 8.70 -9.41
CA MET A 118 6.99 8.06 -8.13
C MET A 118 8.22 7.37 -7.52
N VAL A 119 8.30 7.41 -6.20
CA VAL A 119 9.22 6.59 -5.40
C VAL A 119 8.39 5.63 -4.55
N ILE A 120 8.76 4.35 -4.55
CA ILE A 120 8.12 3.32 -3.73
C ILE A 120 9.12 2.76 -2.71
N ASN A 121 8.63 2.60 -1.48
CA ASN A 121 9.36 1.93 -0.41
C ASN A 121 8.49 0.83 0.20
N PRO A 122 8.64 -0.44 -0.25
CA PRO A 122 7.82 -1.54 0.24
C PRO A 122 7.97 -1.81 1.74
N ASP A 123 9.16 -1.59 2.30
CA ASP A 123 9.41 -1.77 3.73
C ASP A 123 8.62 -0.76 4.57
N LEU A 124 8.58 0.50 4.13
CA LEU A 124 7.80 1.54 4.77
C LEU A 124 6.30 1.28 4.59
N ALA A 125 5.86 0.90 3.39
CA ALA A 125 4.44 0.62 3.12
C ALA A 125 3.93 -0.53 4.02
N ALA A 126 4.70 -1.61 4.15
CA ALA A 126 4.37 -2.72 5.03
C ALA A 126 4.32 -2.28 6.51
N ALA A 127 5.28 -1.46 6.95
CA ALA A 127 5.30 -0.93 8.31
C ALA A 127 4.09 -0.04 8.61
N GLN A 128 3.70 0.81 7.67
CA GLN A 128 2.53 1.67 7.79
C GLN A 128 1.23 0.85 7.84
N GLU A 129 1.14 -0.21 7.04
CA GLU A 129 0.00 -1.11 7.05
C GLU A 129 -0.14 -1.84 8.40
N ILE A 130 0.95 -2.41 8.92
CA ILE A 130 0.96 -3.04 10.24
C ILE A 130 0.58 -2.03 11.33
N ALA A 131 1.14 -0.81 11.29
CA ALA A 131 0.80 0.24 12.25
C ALA A 131 -0.69 0.64 12.18
N ARG A 132 -1.30 0.60 11.00
CA ARG A 132 -2.73 0.84 10.78
C ARG A 132 -3.59 -0.26 11.40
N ILE A 133 -3.26 -1.52 11.12
CA ILE A 133 -3.94 -2.69 11.72
C ILE A 133 -3.87 -2.62 13.26
N LEU A 134 -2.71 -2.31 13.80
CA LEU A 134 -2.52 -2.15 15.26
C LEU A 134 -3.28 -0.94 15.83
N ALA A 135 -3.56 0.06 14.98
CA ALA A 135 -4.37 1.20 15.37
C ALA A 135 -5.86 0.88 15.47
N PHE A 136 -6.36 -0.16 14.82
CA PHE A 136 -7.76 -0.59 14.80
C PHE A 136 -7.90 -2.11 14.95
N PRO A 137 -7.55 -2.71 16.11
CA PRO A 137 -7.54 -4.17 16.29
C PRO A 137 -8.91 -4.85 16.12
N ALA A 138 -10.00 -4.10 16.28
CA ALA A 138 -11.36 -4.59 16.08
C ALA A 138 -11.86 -4.52 14.64
N ALA A 139 -11.09 -3.89 13.75
CA ALA A 139 -11.41 -3.79 12.34
C ALA A 139 -10.81 -4.99 11.58
N PHE A 140 -11.56 -5.53 10.63
CA PHE A 140 -11.03 -6.54 9.70
C PHE A 140 -10.37 -5.92 8.47
N SER A 141 -10.66 -4.63 8.17
CA SER A 141 -9.98 -3.85 7.15
C SER A 141 -9.80 -2.39 7.58
N VAL A 142 -8.74 -1.76 7.10
CA VAL A 142 -8.46 -0.34 7.31
C VAL A 142 -7.86 0.23 6.04
N GLU A 143 -8.61 1.06 5.33
CA GLU A 143 -8.20 1.65 4.06
C GLU A 143 -8.01 3.16 4.20
N PRO A 144 -6.84 3.70 3.85
CA PRO A 144 -6.59 5.14 3.94
C PRO A 144 -7.14 5.88 2.73
N PHE A 145 -7.79 7.02 2.99
CA PHE A 145 -8.25 7.97 1.98
C PHE A 145 -7.62 9.35 2.19
N ALA A 146 -7.68 10.17 1.15
CA ALA A 146 -7.20 11.55 1.17
C ALA A 146 -5.75 11.68 1.72
N ARG A 147 -4.84 10.81 1.27
CA ARG A 147 -3.43 10.74 1.74
C ARG A 147 -3.32 10.44 3.24
N GLY A 148 -4.18 9.57 3.77
CA GLY A 148 -4.16 9.15 5.18
C GLY A 148 -4.76 10.15 6.16
N ARG A 149 -5.48 11.17 5.68
CA ARG A 149 -6.24 12.09 6.56
C ARG A 149 -7.54 11.48 7.07
N ILE A 150 -8.10 10.57 6.31
CA ILE A 150 -9.35 9.86 6.59
C ILE A 150 -9.07 8.38 6.40
N ASP A 151 -9.58 7.55 7.30
CA ASP A 151 -9.54 6.10 7.17
C ASP A 151 -10.96 5.57 6.98
N MET A 152 -11.10 4.51 6.17
CA MET A 152 -12.29 3.67 6.13
C MET A 152 -11.98 2.39 6.89
N ILE A 153 -12.76 2.10 7.92
CA ILE A 153 -12.62 0.88 8.69
C ILE A 153 -13.80 -0.05 8.45
N GLY A 154 -13.51 -1.34 8.21
CA GLY A 154 -14.51 -2.39 8.15
C GLY A 154 -14.56 -3.16 9.46
N PHE A 155 -15.75 -3.35 10.02
CA PHE A 155 -15.94 -4.15 11.22
C PHE A 155 -17.24 -4.96 11.13
N GLN A 156 -17.26 -6.11 11.80
CA GLN A 156 -18.45 -6.93 11.87
C GLN A 156 -19.30 -6.51 13.09
N VAL A 157 -20.58 -6.25 12.88
CA VAL A 157 -21.53 -5.87 13.95
C VAL A 157 -21.76 -7.08 14.85
N THR A 158 -21.76 -6.85 16.15
CA THR A 158 -22.08 -7.84 17.19
C THR A 158 -23.35 -7.44 17.94
N GLU A 159 -24.00 -8.38 18.62
CA GLU A 159 -25.18 -8.12 19.44
C GLU A 159 -24.94 -7.08 20.54
N ASN A 160 -23.68 -6.95 20.99
CA ASN A 160 -23.29 -6.01 22.04
C ASN A 160 -23.02 -4.59 21.53
N ASP A 161 -22.99 -4.38 20.21
CA ASP A 161 -22.75 -3.06 19.64
C ASP A 161 -24.00 -2.19 19.78
N THR A 162 -23.83 -0.97 20.25
CA THR A 162 -24.96 -0.04 20.50
C THR A 162 -25.68 0.41 19.21
N ILE A 163 -25.15 0.09 18.04
CA ILE A 163 -25.80 0.34 16.74
C ILE A 163 -26.59 -0.88 16.25
N CYS A 164 -26.46 -2.04 16.89
CA CYS A 164 -27.14 -3.26 16.47
C CYS A 164 -28.65 -3.10 16.65
N GLY A 165 -29.42 -3.30 15.56
CA GLY A 165 -30.88 -3.16 15.53
C GLY A 165 -31.40 -1.74 15.63
N VAL A 166 -30.53 -0.72 15.60
CA VAL A 166 -30.94 0.69 15.71
C VAL A 166 -30.79 1.37 14.35
N PRO A 167 -31.87 1.98 13.77
CA PRO A 167 -31.76 2.75 12.55
C PRO A 167 -30.69 3.85 12.66
N LEU A 168 -29.87 4.03 11.61
CA LEU A 168 -28.76 4.99 11.63
C LEU A 168 -29.25 6.42 11.93
N SER A 169 -30.44 6.81 11.43
CA SER A 169 -31.06 8.10 11.71
C SER A 169 -31.42 8.31 13.18
N GLN A 170 -31.63 7.23 13.94
CA GLN A 170 -31.97 7.28 15.36
C GLN A 170 -30.72 7.19 16.26
N SER A 171 -29.57 6.81 15.72
CA SER A 171 -28.33 6.77 16.48
C SER A 171 -27.82 8.18 16.77
N HIS A 172 -28.07 8.65 17.99
CA HIS A 172 -27.60 9.96 18.47
C HIS A 172 -26.07 10.06 18.41
N ARG A 173 -25.37 8.97 18.65
CA ARG A 173 -23.91 8.88 18.65
C ARG A 173 -23.31 9.08 17.26
N LEU A 174 -23.89 8.45 16.23
CA LEU A 174 -23.49 8.66 14.83
C LEU A 174 -23.69 10.10 14.38
N ARG A 175 -24.77 10.75 14.82
CA ARG A 175 -25.06 12.16 14.48
C ARG A 175 -24.09 13.14 15.13
N GLN A 176 -23.52 12.80 16.29
CA GLN A 176 -22.54 13.65 16.99
C GLN A 176 -21.10 13.36 16.58
N ALA A 177 -20.85 12.21 15.98
CA ALA A 177 -19.53 11.84 15.50
C ALA A 177 -19.35 12.32 14.05
N GLU A 178 -18.17 12.83 13.73
CA GLU A 178 -17.79 13.16 12.35
C GLU A 178 -17.37 11.90 11.59
N VAL A 179 -18.29 10.91 11.55
CA VAL A 179 -18.09 9.63 10.85
C VAL A 179 -19.29 9.32 9.96
N LEU A 180 -19.05 8.60 8.87
CA LEU A 180 -20.07 8.17 7.93
C LEU A 180 -20.03 6.65 7.78
N ILE A 181 -21.15 5.98 7.95
CA ILE A 181 -21.31 4.60 7.51
C ILE A 181 -21.61 4.65 6.01
N CYS A 182 -20.61 4.27 5.19
CA CYS A 182 -20.65 4.44 3.74
C CYS A 182 -21.05 3.19 2.97
N ALA A 183 -20.88 2.01 3.57
CA ALA A 183 -21.30 0.74 2.98
C ALA A 183 -21.61 -0.28 4.08
N ALA A 184 -22.43 -1.27 3.73
CA ALA A 184 -22.67 -2.44 4.57
C ALA A 184 -22.83 -3.69 3.70
N GLU A 185 -22.39 -4.82 4.24
CA GLU A 185 -22.69 -6.15 3.71
C GLU A 185 -23.74 -6.74 4.65
N HIS A 186 -24.99 -6.84 4.15
CA HIS A 186 -26.13 -7.35 4.86
C HIS A 186 -26.67 -8.57 4.13
N GLN A 187 -26.75 -9.73 4.81
CA GLN A 187 -27.21 -10.99 4.22
C GLN A 187 -26.46 -11.40 2.94
N GLY A 188 -25.19 -11.03 2.81
CA GLY A 188 -24.34 -11.34 1.66
C GLY A 188 -24.45 -10.36 0.49
N GLU A 189 -25.24 -9.30 0.62
CA GLU A 189 -25.39 -8.23 -0.38
C GLU A 189 -24.71 -6.95 0.10
N TYR A 190 -23.99 -6.26 -0.81
CA TYR A 190 -23.41 -4.94 -0.53
C TYR A 190 -24.44 -3.85 -0.81
N ILE A 191 -24.69 -3.02 0.20
CA ILE A 191 -25.63 -1.90 0.15
C ILE A 191 -24.95 -0.60 0.55
N ILE A 192 -25.50 0.52 0.03
CA ILE A 192 -25.21 1.86 0.55
C ILE A 192 -26.34 2.18 1.54
N PRO A 193 -26.05 2.17 2.87
CA PRO A 193 -27.09 2.30 3.86
C PRO A 193 -27.66 3.73 3.89
N ASP A 194 -28.97 3.84 4.01
CA ASP A 194 -29.68 5.08 4.30
C ASP A 194 -29.93 5.24 5.82
N GLY A 195 -30.62 6.33 6.19
CA GLY A 195 -30.93 6.59 7.59
C GLY A 195 -31.85 5.55 8.25
N ASN A 196 -32.60 4.75 7.48
CA ASN A 196 -33.54 3.75 7.99
C ASN A 196 -32.86 2.38 8.17
N PHE A 197 -31.67 2.20 7.59
CA PHE A 197 -30.92 0.97 7.76
C PHE A 197 -30.58 0.74 9.24
N ALA A 198 -30.91 -0.43 9.75
CA ALA A 198 -30.58 -0.88 11.10
C ALA A 198 -29.60 -2.07 11.00
N PRO A 199 -28.31 -1.87 11.30
CA PRO A 199 -27.33 -2.97 11.24
C PRO A 199 -27.70 -4.13 12.14
N ALA A 200 -27.64 -5.34 11.62
CA ALA A 200 -27.88 -6.56 12.39
C ALA A 200 -26.57 -7.21 12.83
N ALA A 201 -26.63 -8.05 13.86
CA ALA A 201 -25.49 -8.87 14.25
C ALA A 201 -25.04 -9.77 13.10
N GLY A 202 -23.74 -9.79 12.81
CA GLY A 202 -23.17 -10.49 11.67
C GLY A 202 -22.91 -9.61 10.44
N ASP A 203 -23.59 -8.47 10.28
CA ASP A 203 -23.34 -7.55 9.20
C ASP A 203 -21.90 -7.01 9.24
N ARG A 204 -21.34 -6.79 8.05
CA ARG A 204 -20.08 -6.06 7.91
C ARG A 204 -20.38 -4.62 7.54
N VAL A 205 -19.91 -3.69 8.35
CA VAL A 205 -20.17 -2.27 8.19
C VAL A 205 -18.86 -1.53 7.95
N TYR A 206 -18.86 -0.62 6.97
CA TYR A 206 -17.72 0.21 6.62
C TYR A 206 -17.99 1.65 7.06
N MET A 207 -17.11 2.15 7.93
CA MET A 207 -17.20 3.48 8.52
C MET A 207 -16.03 4.36 8.11
N LEU A 208 -16.31 5.55 7.60
CA LEU A 208 -15.36 6.54 7.11
C LEU A 208 -15.26 7.70 8.09
N GLY A 209 -14.04 8.14 8.41
CA GLY A 209 -13.83 9.31 9.28
C GLY A 209 -12.37 9.57 9.58
N ALA A 210 -12.08 10.65 10.30
CA ALA A 210 -10.76 10.89 10.84
C ALA A 210 -10.44 9.86 11.96
N LYS A 211 -9.18 9.44 12.04
CA LYS A 211 -8.75 8.40 13.00
C LYS A 211 -9.21 8.63 14.44
N PRO A 212 -9.12 9.83 15.03
CA PRO A 212 -9.63 10.05 16.39
C PRO A 212 -11.13 9.84 16.53
N GLU A 213 -11.91 10.26 15.51
CA GLU A 213 -13.36 10.12 15.49
C GLU A 213 -13.80 8.67 15.34
N LEU A 214 -13.15 7.91 14.47
CA LEU A 214 -13.36 6.48 14.35
C LEU A 214 -13.07 5.74 15.67
N GLN A 215 -11.98 6.09 16.34
CA GLN A 215 -11.63 5.52 17.64
C GLN A 215 -12.65 5.87 18.71
N ARG A 216 -13.13 7.12 18.74
CA ARG A 216 -14.19 7.56 19.65
C ARG A 216 -15.46 6.76 19.41
N MET A 217 -15.88 6.67 18.15
CA MET A 217 -17.12 5.97 17.78
C MET A 217 -17.08 4.49 18.16
N LEU A 218 -15.99 3.78 17.85
CA LEU A 218 -15.83 2.38 18.24
C LEU A 218 -15.94 2.19 19.76
N LYS A 219 -15.38 3.09 20.55
CA LYS A 219 -15.50 3.07 22.01
C LYS A 219 -16.94 3.30 22.46
N GLU A 220 -17.65 4.23 21.85
CA GLU A 220 -19.04 4.52 22.15
C GLU A 220 -20.00 3.40 21.73
N MET A 221 -19.60 2.60 20.74
CA MET A 221 -20.32 1.38 20.35
C MET A 221 -20.22 0.26 21.40
N GLY A 222 -19.44 0.46 22.46
CA GLY A 222 -19.23 -0.55 23.50
C GLY A 222 -18.05 -1.47 23.23
N ARG A 223 -17.30 -1.23 22.14
CA ARG A 223 -16.13 -2.03 21.83
C ARG A 223 -15.00 -1.62 22.76
N THR A 224 -14.60 -2.52 23.64
CA THR A 224 -13.45 -2.32 24.52
C THR A 224 -12.18 -2.27 23.68
N TRP A 225 -11.76 -1.05 23.39
CA TRP A 225 -10.53 -0.80 22.68
C TRP A 225 -9.37 -0.81 23.67
N GLN A 226 -8.60 -1.87 23.67
CA GLN A 226 -7.30 -1.83 24.32
C GLN A 226 -6.28 -1.29 23.31
N LYS A 227 -5.90 -0.04 23.45
CA LYS A 227 -4.79 0.53 22.70
C LYS A 227 -3.58 -0.38 22.88
N VAL A 228 -2.99 -0.83 21.77
CA VAL A 228 -1.75 -1.60 21.80
C VAL A 228 -0.65 -0.73 22.42
N LYS A 229 -0.21 -1.07 23.63
CA LYS A 229 0.79 -0.31 24.39
C LYS A 229 2.21 -0.82 24.16
N LYS A 230 2.36 -2.10 23.87
CA LYS A 230 3.65 -2.77 23.71
C LYS A 230 3.61 -3.70 22.51
N VAL A 231 4.64 -3.64 21.68
CA VAL A 231 4.84 -4.50 20.51
C VAL A 231 6.23 -5.11 20.61
N SER A 232 6.35 -6.42 20.44
CA SER A 232 7.62 -7.10 20.27
C SER A 232 7.77 -7.48 18.79
N VAL A 233 8.89 -7.10 18.20
CA VAL A 233 9.23 -7.39 16.80
C VAL A 233 10.40 -8.35 16.79
N LEU A 234 10.22 -9.51 16.16
CA LEU A 234 11.28 -10.50 15.99
C LEU A 234 12.06 -10.21 14.70
N GLY A 235 13.34 -9.89 14.83
CA GLY A 235 14.23 -9.55 13.73
C GLY A 235 14.40 -8.05 13.48
N GLY A 236 15.63 -7.64 13.19
CA GLY A 236 16.04 -6.24 12.97
C GLY A 236 16.05 -5.83 11.50
N SER A 237 15.02 -6.18 10.72
CA SER A 237 14.91 -5.79 9.32
C SER A 237 14.62 -4.29 9.15
N ARG A 238 14.76 -3.76 7.91
CA ARG A 238 14.33 -2.39 7.59
C ARG A 238 12.86 -2.15 7.89
N SER A 239 12.00 -3.12 7.56
CA SER A 239 10.57 -3.06 7.89
C SER A 239 10.33 -2.96 9.39
N ALA A 240 11.10 -3.68 10.22
CA ALA A 240 11.03 -3.60 11.68
C ALA A 240 11.41 -2.20 12.20
N MET A 241 12.43 -1.59 11.62
CA MET A 241 12.86 -0.24 11.97
C MET A 241 11.81 0.80 11.57
N TYR A 242 11.26 0.72 10.37
CA TYR A 242 10.16 1.60 9.94
C TYR A 242 8.93 1.42 10.83
N LEU A 243 8.58 0.16 11.19
CA LEU A 243 7.46 -0.10 12.09
C LEU A 243 7.68 0.52 13.47
N ALA A 244 8.90 0.41 14.02
CA ALA A 244 9.21 1.04 15.29
C ALA A 244 9.01 2.56 15.23
N TRP A 245 9.45 3.23 14.17
CA TRP A 245 9.24 4.66 13.98
C TRP A 245 7.76 5.04 13.83
N GLU A 246 6.98 4.28 13.07
CA GLU A 246 5.54 4.54 12.93
C GLU A 246 4.80 4.36 14.27
N LEU A 247 5.15 3.34 15.05
CA LEU A 247 4.53 3.06 16.33
C LEU A 247 4.94 4.07 17.43
N GLN A 248 6.14 4.62 17.39
CA GLN A 248 6.56 5.69 18.30
C GLN A 248 5.66 6.93 18.19
N LYS A 249 5.16 7.26 16.99
CA LYS A 249 4.21 8.37 16.79
C LYS A 249 2.90 8.19 17.55
N THR A 250 2.58 6.96 17.94
CA THR A 250 1.33 6.60 18.65
C THR A 250 1.52 6.31 20.12
N ASN A 251 2.70 6.64 20.71
CA ASN A 251 3.08 6.30 22.08
C ASN A 251 3.00 4.78 22.38
N THR A 252 3.32 3.94 21.40
CA THR A 252 3.43 2.49 21.55
C THR A 252 4.89 2.13 21.81
N SER A 253 5.17 1.41 22.90
CA SER A 253 6.50 0.90 23.21
C SER A 253 6.85 -0.25 22.28
N VAL A 254 7.99 -0.19 21.61
CA VAL A 254 8.47 -1.24 20.70
C VAL A 254 9.75 -1.87 21.24
N ARG A 255 9.78 -3.19 21.28
CA ARG A 255 10.98 -3.98 21.57
C ARG A 255 11.34 -4.80 20.34
N ILE A 256 12.56 -4.62 19.83
CA ILE A 256 13.12 -5.43 18.75
C ILE A 256 14.03 -6.49 19.37
N VAL A 257 13.88 -7.75 18.99
CA VAL A 257 14.60 -8.92 19.50
C VAL A 257 15.27 -9.64 18.35
#